data_6938c3eb33aac980250a5b9f2cdb68e5
#
_entry.id   6938c3eb33aac980250a5b9f2cdb68e5
#
_cell.length_a   1.000
_cell.length_b   1.000
_cell.length_c   1.000
_cell.angle_alpha   90.00
_cell.angle_beta   90.00
_cell.angle_gamma   90.00
#
_symmetry.space_group_name_H-M   'P 1'
#
loop_
_entity.id
_entity.type
_entity.pdbx_description
1 polymer ?
#
loop_
_entity_poly.entity_id
_entity_poly.type
_entity_poly.pdbx_seq_one_letter_code
_entity_poly.pdbx_strand_id
1 'polypeptide(L)'
;MWTVQEGSLCFVQRLFIRSGIVEIPWGAFLMGYQGLKTARYRYGRWKEAMALQQQLFTYLTARRYPGAKAILDDNPGRIHNDPLAFSILINSRRKQATDPKDKIFALYGVLTELEVPWPRPDYALSVEEIFREAVIASINYDKTLHVIYHAPSDRRLEGLSSWVPDWTEPGWEPDDSRYNAHTRFSASASGVPTWTFSDNRSTLILSGKVVDTVIYRTDPLPEIPMRALVDRNQGMSNVTNAERESISQVILAASATLKTWVEVSQWADYPTGEPSKIALQRTLISDLPEGRSIYDQASIEAWHNIINTHELDLVENRLNALQLSDTTVEGRYASTGWMFHNIVLASSQKKCFFLTENGYFGTAPDPLPTSLQPGDKIAIISGLEMPLLLRPVEGGYLYLFLTHVYVHGIMHGEMWSAIKDDLEEIALV
;
A
#
# COMPACT_ATOMS: atom_id res chain seq x y z
N MET A 1 19.92 6.44 11.69
CA MET A 1 19.92 7.08 10.33
C MET A 1 21.32 7.43 9.87
N TRP A 2 22.12 8.17 10.63
CA TRP A 2 23.49 8.60 10.24
C TRP A 2 24.40 7.47 9.76
N THR A 3 24.32 6.28 10.36
CA THR A 3 25.07 5.09 9.94
C THR A 3 24.79 4.67 8.49
N VAL A 4 23.61 4.99 7.95
CA VAL A 4 23.27 4.74 6.54
C VAL A 4 24.09 5.65 5.64
N GLN A 5 24.18 6.94 5.98
CA GLN A 5 25.01 7.91 5.24
C GLN A 5 26.48 7.55 5.30
N GLU A 6 27.02 7.29 6.49
CA GLU A 6 28.42 6.92 6.70
C GLU A 6 28.80 5.67 5.88
N GLY A 7 27.99 4.61 5.95
CA GLY A 7 28.22 3.37 5.20
C GLY A 7 28.07 3.55 3.70
N SER A 8 27.21 4.47 3.22
CA SER A 8 26.96 4.68 1.80
C SER A 8 27.97 5.60 1.12
N LEU A 9 28.45 6.63 1.83
CA LEU A 9 29.40 7.60 1.29
C LEU A 9 30.87 7.12 1.39
N CYS A 10 31.17 6.14 2.24
CA CYS A 10 32.50 5.55 2.31
C CYS A 10 32.85 4.86 0.98
N PHE A 11 34.14 4.92 0.58
CA PHE A 11 34.60 4.12 -0.57
C PHE A 11 34.43 2.64 -0.25
N VAL A 12 33.70 1.91 -1.08
CA VAL A 12 33.36 0.48 -0.92
C VAL A 12 34.59 -0.39 -0.63
N GLN A 13 35.73 -0.04 -1.21
CA GLN A 13 36.99 -0.72 -1.01
C GLN A 13 37.57 -0.60 0.42
N ARG A 14 37.04 0.36 1.21
CA ARG A 14 37.51 0.62 2.60
C ARG A 14 36.46 0.23 3.65
N LEU A 15 35.32 -0.30 3.24
CA LEU A 15 34.26 -0.72 4.14
C LEU A 15 34.25 -2.24 4.27
N PHE A 16 34.35 -2.74 5.48
CA PHE A 16 34.33 -4.17 5.78
C PHE A 16 33.33 -4.47 6.88
N ILE A 17 32.69 -5.63 6.80
CA ILE A 17 31.97 -6.22 7.94
C ILE A 17 32.97 -7.12 8.69
N ARG A 18 33.07 -6.93 9.99
CA ARG A 18 33.86 -7.77 10.86
C ARG A 18 32.98 -8.53 11.83
N SER A 19 33.15 -9.85 11.86
CA SER A 19 32.49 -10.72 12.83
C SER A 19 33.56 -11.69 13.40
N GLY A 20 34.02 -11.43 14.63
CA GLY A 20 35.15 -12.12 15.22
C GLY A 20 36.43 -11.92 14.41
N ILE A 21 37.00 -13.00 13.87
CA ILE A 21 38.22 -13.00 13.03
C ILE A 21 37.92 -12.88 11.53
N VAL A 22 36.62 -12.89 11.12
CA VAL A 22 36.22 -12.85 9.72
C VAL A 22 36.00 -11.41 9.33
N GLU A 23 36.62 -10.98 8.24
CA GLU A 23 36.37 -9.69 7.58
C GLU A 23 35.87 -9.94 6.18
N ILE A 24 34.73 -9.33 5.84
CA ILE A 24 34.09 -9.44 4.52
C ILE A 24 34.01 -8.03 3.93
N PRO A 25 34.54 -7.78 2.72
CA PRO A 25 34.35 -6.52 2.04
C PRO A 25 32.86 -6.23 1.88
N TRP A 26 32.44 -5.00 2.16
CA TRP A 26 31.04 -4.59 2.15
C TRP A 26 30.35 -4.90 0.80
N GLY A 27 31.04 -4.62 -0.31
CA GLY A 27 30.53 -4.92 -1.65
C GLY A 27 30.29 -6.42 -1.87
N ALA A 28 31.21 -7.28 -1.41
CA ALA A 28 31.05 -8.73 -1.51
C ALA A 28 29.89 -9.23 -0.64
N PHE A 29 29.70 -8.65 0.54
CA PHE A 29 28.55 -8.96 1.41
C PHE A 29 27.22 -8.58 0.74
N LEU A 30 27.12 -7.39 0.14
CA LEU A 30 25.90 -6.95 -0.55
C LEU A 30 25.58 -7.81 -1.78
N MET A 31 26.61 -8.21 -2.56
CA MET A 31 26.42 -9.13 -3.70
C MET A 31 25.97 -10.52 -3.25
N GLY A 32 26.58 -11.05 -2.20
CA GLY A 32 26.16 -12.32 -1.59
C GLY A 32 24.72 -12.28 -1.08
N TYR A 33 24.32 -11.19 -0.45
CA TYR A 33 22.95 -10.96 -0.02
C TYR A 33 21.96 -10.91 -1.20
N GLN A 34 22.34 -10.30 -2.32
CA GLN A 34 21.52 -10.27 -3.54
C GLN A 34 21.32 -11.69 -4.10
N GLY A 35 22.34 -12.51 -4.12
CA GLY A 35 22.24 -13.92 -4.51
C GLY A 35 21.31 -14.72 -3.60
N LEU A 36 21.33 -14.48 -2.29
CA LEU A 36 20.42 -15.11 -1.32
C LEU A 36 18.96 -14.65 -1.52
N LYS A 37 18.73 -13.40 -1.91
CA LYS A 37 17.39 -12.86 -2.18
C LYS A 37 16.70 -13.57 -3.35
N THR A 38 17.45 -13.98 -4.37
CA THR A 38 16.94 -14.74 -5.52
C THR A 38 16.63 -16.20 -5.18
N ALA A 39 17.25 -16.76 -4.14
CA ALA A 39 17.12 -18.15 -3.72
C ALA A 39 15.91 -18.44 -2.82
N ARG A 40 14.74 -17.82 -3.04
CA ARG A 40 13.43 -18.08 -2.36
C ARG A 40 13.46 -18.30 -0.83
N TYR A 41 14.54 -17.96 -0.12
CA TYR A 41 14.58 -18.07 1.34
C TYR A 41 13.86 -16.86 1.97
N ARG A 42 12.89 -17.14 2.85
CA ARG A 42 12.14 -16.15 3.63
C ARG A 42 13.02 -15.57 4.76
N TYR A 43 13.89 -14.62 4.43
CA TYR A 43 14.62 -13.82 5.43
C TYR A 43 13.85 -12.54 5.75
N GLY A 44 12.75 -12.61 6.52
CA GLY A 44 11.84 -11.50 6.81
C GLY A 44 12.54 -10.17 7.14
N ARG A 45 12.95 -9.94 8.35
CA ARG A 45 13.49 -8.65 8.83
C ARG A 45 14.80 -8.19 8.16
N TRP A 46 15.64 -9.12 7.69
CA TRP A 46 16.93 -8.79 7.04
C TRP A 46 16.73 -8.18 5.64
N LYS A 47 15.70 -8.58 4.93
CA LYS A 47 15.38 -8.05 3.59
C LYS A 47 15.17 -6.53 3.63
N GLU A 48 14.41 -6.06 4.60
CA GLU A 48 14.08 -4.64 4.78
C GLU A 48 15.27 -3.84 5.33
N ALA A 49 16.00 -4.43 6.28
CA ALA A 49 17.16 -3.77 6.85
C ALA A 49 18.23 -3.45 5.80
N MET A 50 18.38 -4.31 4.80
CA MET A 50 19.42 -4.19 3.76
C MET A 50 18.94 -3.52 2.46
N ALA A 51 17.64 -3.35 2.26
CA ALA A 51 17.09 -2.81 1.02
C ALA A 51 17.64 -1.42 0.69
N LEU A 52 17.63 -0.51 1.66
CA LEU A 52 18.16 0.84 1.49
C LEU A 52 19.65 0.85 1.18
N GLN A 53 20.46 0.11 1.94
CA GLN A 53 21.91 0.06 1.74
C GLN A 53 22.26 -0.51 0.36
N GLN A 54 21.55 -1.54 -0.08
CA GLN A 54 21.75 -2.12 -1.41
C GLN A 54 21.35 -1.13 -2.51
N GLN A 55 20.23 -0.43 -2.35
CA GLN A 55 19.77 0.59 -3.29
C GLN A 55 20.79 1.72 -3.41
N LEU A 56 21.24 2.29 -2.30
CA LEU A 56 22.22 3.36 -2.27
C LEU A 56 23.57 2.91 -2.85
N PHE A 57 24.02 1.70 -2.50
CA PHE A 57 25.22 1.11 -3.10
C PHE A 57 25.11 1.05 -4.62
N THR A 58 24.00 0.60 -5.14
CA THR A 58 23.77 0.47 -6.59
C THR A 58 23.81 1.85 -7.28
N TYR A 59 23.05 2.83 -6.76
CA TYR A 59 22.99 4.17 -7.33
C TYR A 59 24.36 4.88 -7.30
N LEU A 60 25.04 4.86 -6.14
CA LEU A 60 26.36 5.51 -5.97
C LEU A 60 27.44 4.82 -6.80
N THR A 61 27.38 3.49 -6.93
CA THR A 61 28.33 2.73 -7.77
C THR A 61 28.12 3.05 -9.25
N ALA A 62 26.87 3.06 -9.73
CA ALA A 62 26.55 3.42 -11.10
C ALA A 62 27.01 4.84 -11.44
N ARG A 63 26.89 5.78 -10.49
CA ARG A 63 27.33 7.15 -10.66
C ARG A 63 28.86 7.29 -10.66
N ARG A 64 29.55 6.69 -9.69
CA ARG A 64 31.01 6.80 -9.56
C ARG A 64 31.79 6.03 -10.64
N TYR A 65 31.16 4.98 -11.17
CA TYR A 65 31.77 4.08 -12.17
C TYR A 65 30.79 3.87 -13.34
N PRO A 66 30.75 4.79 -14.33
CA PRO A 66 29.81 4.69 -15.46
C PRO A 66 29.85 3.35 -16.21
N GLY A 67 31.03 2.69 -16.26
CA GLY A 67 31.15 1.34 -16.83
C GLY A 67 30.50 0.23 -16.02
N ALA A 68 30.29 0.42 -14.71
CA ALA A 68 29.57 -0.53 -13.86
C ALA A 68 28.05 -0.48 -14.08
N LYS A 69 27.54 0.59 -14.68
CA LYS A 69 26.13 0.72 -15.03
C LYS A 69 25.66 -0.44 -15.93
N ALA A 70 26.47 -0.81 -16.92
CA ALA A 70 26.18 -1.93 -17.83
C ALA A 70 26.07 -3.28 -17.10
N ILE A 71 26.88 -3.49 -16.02
CA ILE A 71 26.86 -4.71 -15.21
C ILE A 71 25.63 -4.73 -14.28
N LEU A 72 25.18 -3.56 -13.86
CA LEU A 72 23.99 -3.39 -13.01
C LEU A 72 22.69 -3.43 -13.84
N ASP A 73 22.78 -3.05 -15.13
CA ASP A 73 21.68 -3.07 -16.10
C ASP A 73 21.33 -4.47 -16.65
N ASP A 74 22.15 -5.52 -16.36
CA ASP A 74 21.82 -6.91 -16.69
C ASP A 74 20.56 -7.44 -15.93
N ASN A 75 19.98 -6.59 -15.08
CA ASN A 75 18.66 -6.84 -14.47
C ASN A 75 17.73 -5.62 -14.71
N PRO A 76 17.32 -5.37 -15.97
CA PRO A 76 16.62 -4.14 -16.37
C PRO A 76 15.24 -3.93 -15.73
N GLY A 77 14.72 -4.90 -15.01
CA GLY A 77 13.39 -4.84 -14.40
C GLY A 77 13.30 -4.13 -13.03
N ARG A 78 14.40 -3.62 -12.44
CA ARG A 78 14.38 -3.22 -11.02
C ARG A 78 14.96 -1.85 -10.65
N ILE A 79 15.65 -1.14 -11.52
CA ILE A 79 16.36 0.09 -11.13
C ILE A 79 15.90 1.33 -11.89
N HIS A 80 15.23 1.18 -13.04
CA HIS A 80 15.03 2.28 -13.96
C HIS A 80 13.69 3.01 -13.94
N ASN A 81 12.68 2.51 -13.20
CA ASN A 81 11.34 3.11 -13.19
C ASN A 81 10.90 3.67 -11.83
N ASP A 82 11.60 3.36 -10.74
CA ASP A 82 11.22 3.88 -9.45
C ASP A 82 11.81 5.30 -9.25
N PRO A 83 10.99 6.27 -8.82
CA PRO A 83 11.45 7.61 -8.50
C PRO A 83 12.55 7.57 -7.45
N LEU A 84 13.69 8.21 -7.73
CA LEU A 84 14.92 8.05 -6.94
C LEU A 84 14.78 8.60 -5.52
N ALA A 85 14.37 9.86 -5.40
CA ALA A 85 14.27 10.53 -4.10
C ALA A 85 13.20 9.87 -3.23
N PHE A 86 12.04 9.58 -3.82
CA PHE A 86 10.95 8.85 -3.19
C PHE A 86 11.39 7.47 -2.68
N SER A 87 12.05 6.67 -3.51
CA SER A 87 12.49 5.32 -3.13
C SER A 87 13.47 5.33 -1.96
N ILE A 88 14.42 6.28 -1.93
CA ILE A 88 15.37 6.43 -0.82
C ILE A 88 14.62 6.83 0.45
N LEU A 89 13.70 7.78 0.34
CA LEU A 89 12.92 8.31 1.46
C LEU A 89 12.06 7.20 2.09
N ILE A 90 11.31 6.44 1.30
CA ILE A 90 10.47 5.34 1.77
C ILE A 90 11.30 4.22 2.40
N ASN A 91 12.37 3.78 1.73
CA ASN A 91 13.23 2.72 2.27
C ASN A 91 13.98 3.15 3.56
N SER A 92 14.12 4.45 3.80
CA SER A 92 14.70 4.98 5.04
C SER A 92 13.69 5.05 6.20
N ARG A 93 12.38 5.04 5.93
CA ARG A 93 11.30 5.32 6.89
C ARG A 93 11.39 4.47 8.17
N ARG A 94 11.73 3.17 8.04
CA ARG A 94 11.87 2.25 9.17
C ARG A 94 13.18 2.39 9.96
N LYS A 95 14.14 3.20 9.48
CA LYS A 95 15.39 3.43 10.20
C LYS A 95 15.11 4.34 11.39
N GLN A 96 15.67 3.98 12.55
CA GLN A 96 15.48 4.76 13.78
C GLN A 96 16.37 6.01 13.78
N ALA A 97 15.86 7.08 14.37
CA ALA A 97 16.57 8.30 14.67
C ALA A 97 16.13 8.79 16.06
N THR A 98 17.06 9.36 16.83
CA THR A 98 16.75 9.93 18.15
C THR A 98 16.05 11.26 18.00
N ASP A 99 16.55 12.12 17.09
CA ASP A 99 15.87 13.35 16.68
C ASP A 99 15.03 13.04 15.42
N PRO A 100 13.73 13.34 15.40
CA PRO A 100 12.89 13.16 14.20
C PRO A 100 13.44 13.82 12.94
N LYS A 101 14.11 14.98 13.08
CA LYS A 101 14.71 15.74 11.98
C LYS A 101 15.80 14.93 11.25
N ASP A 102 16.48 14.06 11.97
CA ASP A 102 17.52 13.18 11.42
C ASP A 102 16.97 12.13 10.45
N LYS A 103 15.66 11.89 10.42
CA LYS A 103 15.02 11.07 9.38
C LYS A 103 15.29 11.63 7.99
N ILE A 104 15.35 12.95 7.88
CA ILE A 104 15.56 13.69 6.63
C ILE A 104 17.01 14.13 6.49
N PHE A 105 17.59 14.71 7.55
CA PHE A 105 18.94 15.29 7.47
C PHE A 105 20.03 14.24 7.25
N ALA A 106 19.88 13.04 7.79
CA ALA A 106 20.83 11.96 7.54
C ALA A 106 20.85 11.47 6.09
N LEU A 107 19.92 11.89 5.25
CA LEU A 107 19.93 11.59 3.81
C LEU A 107 20.65 12.69 2.99
N TYR A 108 20.92 13.87 3.58
CA TYR A 108 21.44 15.03 2.88
C TYR A 108 22.73 14.74 2.09
N GLY A 109 23.72 14.13 2.73
CA GLY A 109 24.99 13.85 2.07
C GLY A 109 24.86 12.85 0.91
N VAL A 110 24.04 11.82 1.07
CA VAL A 110 23.79 10.81 0.03
C VAL A 110 23.02 11.41 -1.15
N LEU A 111 21.95 12.16 -0.88
CA LEU A 111 21.12 12.76 -1.92
C LEU A 111 21.87 13.88 -2.66
N THR A 112 22.73 14.66 -1.95
CA THR A 112 23.62 15.63 -2.57
C THR A 112 24.61 14.96 -3.52
N GLU A 113 25.24 13.83 -3.12
CA GLU A 113 26.14 13.05 -4.00
C GLU A 113 25.39 12.51 -5.23
N LEU A 114 24.09 12.22 -5.11
CA LEU A 114 23.22 11.78 -6.20
C LEU A 114 22.64 12.96 -7.01
N GLU A 115 23.04 14.20 -6.72
CA GLU A 115 22.56 15.44 -7.38
C GLU A 115 21.05 15.68 -7.19
N VAL A 116 20.46 15.13 -6.15
CA VAL A 116 19.09 15.42 -5.75
C VAL A 116 19.08 16.72 -4.93
N PRO A 117 18.36 17.75 -5.35
CA PRO A 117 18.16 18.95 -4.53
C PRO A 117 17.43 18.58 -3.24
N TRP A 118 18.14 18.59 -2.12
CA TRP A 118 17.62 18.14 -0.83
C TRP A 118 17.71 19.24 0.23
N PRO A 119 16.75 19.36 1.16
CA PRO A 119 16.79 20.37 2.22
C PRO A 119 18.09 20.29 3.02
N ARG A 120 18.75 21.44 3.17
CA ARG A 120 19.96 21.52 4.01
C ARG A 120 19.58 21.33 5.48
N PRO A 121 20.42 20.64 6.27
CA PRO A 121 20.17 20.51 7.70
C PRO A 121 20.08 21.86 8.39
N ASP A 122 18.92 22.14 8.94
CA ASP A 122 18.66 23.31 9.79
C ASP A 122 17.77 22.88 10.97
N TYR A 123 18.38 22.76 12.13
CA TYR A 123 17.70 22.33 13.35
C TYR A 123 16.83 23.43 13.98
N ALA A 124 16.84 24.66 13.45
CA ALA A 124 15.94 25.72 13.89
C ALA A 124 14.52 25.57 13.34
N LEU A 125 14.37 24.89 12.20
CA LEU A 125 13.06 24.61 11.61
C LEU A 125 12.29 23.57 12.42
N SER A 126 10.96 23.60 12.36
CA SER A 126 10.10 22.57 12.97
C SER A 126 10.20 21.23 12.22
N VAL A 127 9.78 20.14 12.87
CA VAL A 127 9.76 18.80 12.24
C VAL A 127 8.81 18.77 11.04
N GLU A 128 7.66 19.44 11.17
CA GLU A 128 6.62 19.52 10.15
C GLU A 128 7.12 20.26 8.91
N GLU A 129 7.86 21.35 9.09
CA GLU A 129 8.49 22.10 7.99
C GLU A 129 9.53 21.23 7.26
N ILE A 130 10.39 20.54 7.99
CA ILE A 130 11.43 19.69 7.42
C ILE A 130 10.82 18.51 6.66
N PHE A 131 9.78 17.89 7.19
CA PHE A 131 9.10 16.79 6.53
C PHE A 131 8.41 17.23 5.25
N ARG A 132 7.76 18.39 5.28
CA ARG A 132 7.13 19.01 4.12
C ARG A 132 8.15 19.36 3.03
N GLU A 133 9.26 20.00 3.38
CA GLU A 133 10.30 20.35 2.41
C GLU A 133 10.93 19.12 1.76
N ALA A 134 11.09 18.01 2.48
CA ALA A 134 11.57 16.75 1.93
C ALA A 134 10.59 16.17 0.89
N VAL A 135 9.29 16.22 1.17
CA VAL A 135 8.25 15.77 0.23
C VAL A 135 8.22 16.66 -1.02
N ILE A 136 8.28 17.98 -0.84
CA ILE A 136 8.36 18.95 -1.95
C ILE A 136 9.59 18.67 -2.83
N ALA A 137 10.74 18.45 -2.20
CA ALA A 137 11.98 18.12 -2.92
C ALA A 137 11.84 16.81 -3.72
N SER A 138 11.23 15.77 -3.13
CA SER A 138 10.95 14.49 -3.80
C SER A 138 10.03 14.68 -5.00
N ILE A 139 8.88 15.33 -4.84
CA ILE A 139 7.92 15.59 -5.92
C ILE A 139 8.58 16.38 -7.06
N ASN A 140 9.32 17.44 -6.72
CA ASN A 140 9.95 18.30 -7.72
C ASN A 140 11.09 17.62 -8.48
N TYR A 141 11.84 16.72 -7.84
CA TYR A 141 12.93 15.98 -8.47
C TYR A 141 12.41 14.81 -9.31
N ASP A 142 11.59 13.96 -8.71
CA ASP A 142 11.10 12.72 -9.33
C ASP A 142 9.99 12.98 -10.37
N LYS A 143 9.37 14.17 -10.34
CA LYS A 143 8.23 14.54 -11.20
C LYS A 143 7.04 13.58 -11.03
N THR A 144 6.84 13.03 -9.83
CA THR A 144 5.71 12.17 -9.48
C THR A 144 5.10 12.58 -8.15
N LEU A 145 3.85 12.18 -7.93
CA LEU A 145 3.10 12.42 -6.70
C LEU A 145 3.04 11.19 -5.78
N HIS A 146 3.77 10.10 -6.09
CA HIS A 146 3.67 8.83 -5.39
C HIS A 146 3.96 8.92 -3.88
N VAL A 147 4.78 9.88 -3.47
CA VAL A 147 5.11 10.11 -2.06
C VAL A 147 3.88 10.38 -1.19
N ILE A 148 2.83 11.00 -1.73
CA ILE A 148 1.61 11.30 -0.97
C ILE A 148 0.84 10.05 -0.57
N TYR A 149 0.93 8.95 -1.34
CA TYR A 149 0.28 7.68 -0.97
C TYR A 149 0.73 7.13 0.38
N HIS A 150 1.86 7.61 0.89
CA HIS A 150 2.43 7.22 2.17
C HIS A 150 2.10 8.20 3.31
N ALA A 151 1.32 9.26 3.03
CA ALA A 151 0.89 10.22 4.05
C ALA A 151 -0.13 9.68 5.06
N PRO A 152 -1.07 8.76 4.69
CA PRO A 152 -2.01 8.20 5.65
C PRO A 152 -1.27 7.47 6.77
N SER A 153 -1.67 7.74 8.01
CA SER A 153 -1.10 7.13 9.23
C SER A 153 -2.15 7.17 10.34
N ASP A 154 -2.20 6.13 11.17
CA ASP A 154 -3.08 6.05 12.35
C ASP A 154 -2.69 7.09 13.40
N ARG A 155 -1.43 7.50 13.40
CA ARG A 155 -0.87 8.51 14.29
C ARG A 155 -0.12 9.53 13.44
N ARG A 156 -0.40 10.80 13.64
CA ARG A 156 0.24 11.89 12.93
C ARG A 156 0.73 12.94 13.90
N LEU A 157 1.86 13.56 13.55
CA LEU A 157 2.29 14.79 14.21
C LEU A 157 1.22 15.87 14.03
N GLU A 158 0.89 16.55 15.12
CA GLU A 158 -0.01 17.69 15.10
C GLU A 158 0.58 18.82 14.23
N GLY A 159 -0.23 19.45 13.40
CA GLY A 159 0.22 20.52 12.50
C GLY A 159 0.86 20.04 11.18
N LEU A 160 1.03 18.75 10.98
CA LEU A 160 1.54 18.23 9.71
C LEU A 160 0.43 18.24 8.63
N SER A 161 0.70 18.82 7.45
CA SER A 161 -0.24 18.83 6.32
C SER A 161 -0.66 17.42 5.92
N SER A 162 -1.94 17.21 5.57
CA SER A 162 -2.52 15.88 5.35
C SER A 162 -1.83 15.07 4.24
N TRP A 163 -1.21 15.73 3.28
CA TRP A 163 -0.49 15.16 2.15
C TRP A 163 0.98 14.83 2.44
N VAL A 164 1.50 15.19 3.63
CA VAL A 164 2.89 14.95 4.04
C VAL A 164 2.96 13.69 4.91
N PRO A 165 3.76 12.67 4.56
CA PRO A 165 3.98 11.52 5.43
C PRO A 165 4.62 11.91 6.77
N ASP A 166 4.16 11.30 7.86
CA ASP A 166 4.86 11.33 9.13
C ASP A 166 6.03 10.33 9.10
N TRP A 167 7.25 10.85 9.02
CA TRP A 167 8.44 10.01 8.95
C TRP A 167 8.89 9.48 10.31
N THR A 168 8.27 9.88 11.42
CA THR A 168 8.54 9.30 12.75
C THR A 168 7.91 7.93 12.90
N GLU A 169 6.80 7.71 12.23
CA GLU A 169 6.08 6.44 12.25
C GLU A 169 6.63 5.48 11.18
N PRO A 170 6.69 4.18 11.45
CA PRO A 170 7.17 3.20 10.47
C PRO A 170 6.35 3.18 9.18
N GLY A 171 5.25 3.88 9.17
CA GLY A 171 4.28 3.89 8.11
C GLY A 171 3.35 2.70 8.22
N TRP A 172 2.15 2.87 7.68
CA TRP A 172 1.26 1.76 7.47
C TRP A 172 1.91 0.85 6.44
N GLU A 173 2.11 -0.44 6.76
CA GLU A 173 2.58 -1.39 5.77
C GLU A 173 1.50 -1.53 4.70
N PRO A 174 1.74 -1.04 3.50
CA PRO A 174 0.88 -1.45 2.43
C PRO A 174 1.07 -2.97 2.31
N ASP A 175 -0.01 -3.71 2.28
CA ASP A 175 0.00 -5.02 1.67
C ASP A 175 0.86 -4.94 0.38
N ASP A 176 1.74 -5.92 0.13
CA ASP A 176 2.66 -5.95 -1.05
C ASP A 176 1.95 -5.55 -2.37
N SER A 177 0.63 -5.71 -2.42
CA SER A 177 -0.25 -5.29 -3.51
C SER A 177 -0.30 -3.79 -3.76
N ARG A 178 -0.02 -2.94 -2.77
CA ARG A 178 -0.10 -1.47 -2.86
C ARG A 178 1.19 -0.82 -3.32
N TYR A 179 2.34 -1.40 -3.02
CA TYR A 179 3.62 -0.94 -3.58
C TYR A 179 3.65 -1.01 -5.11
N ASN A 180 2.81 -1.87 -5.69
CA ASN A 180 2.66 -2.03 -7.13
C ASN A 180 1.37 -1.41 -7.67
N ALA A 181 0.70 -0.52 -6.92
CA ALA A 181 -0.53 0.14 -7.37
C ALA A 181 -0.31 0.89 -8.70
N HIS A 182 0.86 1.56 -8.85
CA HIS A 182 1.28 2.21 -10.08
C HIS A 182 1.49 1.25 -11.27
N THR A 183 1.65 -0.05 -11.04
CA THR A 183 1.75 -1.06 -12.11
C THR A 183 0.44 -1.79 -12.39
N ARG A 184 -0.54 -1.65 -11.51
CA ARG A 184 -1.82 -2.38 -11.58
C ARG A 184 -2.98 -1.51 -12.02
N PHE A 185 -2.99 -0.25 -11.61
CA PHE A 185 -4.09 0.67 -11.82
C PHE A 185 -3.65 1.88 -12.65
N SER A 186 -4.58 2.57 -13.25
CA SER A 186 -4.36 3.77 -14.05
C SER A 186 -5.62 4.63 -14.09
N ALA A 187 -6.16 5.02 -12.93
CA ALA A 187 -7.40 5.77 -12.83
C ALA A 187 -7.38 7.06 -13.64
N SER A 188 -6.23 7.75 -13.72
CA SER A 188 -6.01 8.91 -14.58
C SER A 188 -5.47 8.57 -15.97
N ALA A 189 -5.47 7.29 -16.38
CA ALA A 189 -4.98 6.81 -17.67
C ALA A 189 -3.63 7.44 -18.07
N SER A 190 -3.63 8.32 -19.08
CA SER A 190 -2.44 9.02 -19.59
C SER A 190 -2.27 10.42 -18.97
N GLY A 191 -2.93 10.72 -17.86
CA GLY A 191 -2.80 12.01 -17.18
C GLY A 191 -1.35 12.27 -16.76
N VAL A 192 -0.90 13.51 -16.95
CA VAL A 192 0.43 13.94 -16.52
C VAL A 192 0.28 14.67 -15.17
N PRO A 193 1.08 14.34 -14.15
CA PRO A 193 0.96 15.00 -12.87
C PRO A 193 1.33 16.49 -12.99
N THR A 194 0.46 17.35 -12.47
CA THR A 194 0.68 18.78 -12.36
C THR A 194 0.41 19.21 -10.91
N TRP A 195 1.27 20.06 -10.38
CA TRP A 195 1.15 20.53 -9.01
C TRP A 195 1.69 21.95 -8.84
N THR A 196 1.14 22.63 -7.86
CA THR A 196 1.68 23.88 -7.32
C THR A 196 1.57 23.85 -5.80
N PHE A 197 2.21 24.79 -5.14
CA PHE A 197 2.15 24.93 -3.68
C PHE A 197 1.72 26.35 -3.34
N SER A 198 0.98 26.53 -2.23
CA SER A 198 0.75 27.84 -1.66
C SER A 198 2.05 28.55 -1.29
N ASP A 199 2.03 29.87 -1.11
CA ASP A 199 3.20 30.69 -0.77
C ASP A 199 3.93 30.19 0.49
N ASN A 200 3.18 29.77 1.49
CA ASN A 200 3.70 29.17 2.73
C ASN A 200 3.99 27.66 2.62
N ARG A 201 3.77 27.08 1.44
CA ARG A 201 3.97 25.64 1.13
C ARG A 201 3.17 24.65 2.00
N SER A 202 2.17 25.11 2.75
CA SER A 202 1.33 24.23 3.56
C SER A 202 0.25 23.50 2.75
N THR A 203 -0.12 24.06 1.60
CA THR A 203 -1.14 23.51 0.71
C THR A 203 -0.51 22.99 -0.58
N LEU A 204 -0.82 21.75 -0.93
CA LEU A 204 -0.48 21.15 -2.22
C LEU A 204 -1.72 21.25 -3.14
N ILE A 205 -1.56 21.92 -4.29
CA ILE A 205 -2.63 22.12 -5.27
C ILE A 205 -2.36 21.20 -6.45
N LEU A 206 -3.32 20.33 -6.75
CA LEU A 206 -3.27 19.29 -7.77
C LEU A 206 -4.33 19.54 -8.84
N SER A 207 -4.08 19.07 -10.07
CA SER A 207 -5.10 19.04 -11.12
C SER A 207 -5.85 17.71 -11.09
N GLY A 208 -7.16 17.76 -10.94
CA GLY A 208 -8.00 16.57 -10.82
C GLY A 208 -9.48 16.87 -10.92
N LYS A 209 -10.30 15.88 -10.63
CA LYS A 209 -11.76 16.02 -10.59
C LYS A 209 -12.34 15.22 -9.45
N VAL A 210 -13.22 15.84 -8.66
CA VAL A 210 -14.10 15.10 -7.75
C VAL A 210 -15.15 14.40 -8.61
N VAL A 211 -15.15 13.08 -8.56
CA VAL A 211 -16.02 12.25 -9.43
C VAL A 211 -17.19 11.62 -8.69
N ASP A 212 -17.10 11.48 -7.36
CA ASP A 212 -18.17 10.87 -6.57
C ASP A 212 -18.09 11.27 -5.08
N THR A 213 -19.10 10.86 -4.31
CA THR A 213 -19.23 11.14 -2.88
C THR A 213 -19.58 9.85 -2.15
N VAL A 214 -18.92 9.57 -1.03
CA VAL A 214 -19.30 8.45 -0.14
C VAL A 214 -20.63 8.78 0.53
N ILE A 215 -21.60 7.88 0.42
CA ILE A 215 -22.92 8.01 1.10
C ILE A 215 -23.11 7.03 2.25
N TYR A 216 -22.39 5.90 2.21
CA TYR A 216 -22.49 4.86 3.23
C TYR A 216 -21.16 4.14 3.42
N ARG A 217 -20.87 3.76 4.65
CA ARG A 217 -19.76 2.86 4.99
C ARG A 217 -20.20 1.76 5.94
N THR A 218 -19.53 0.63 5.87
CA THR A 218 -19.69 -0.49 6.81
C THR A 218 -18.64 -0.42 7.92
N ASP A 219 -18.79 -1.29 8.92
CA ASP A 219 -17.69 -1.57 9.84
C ASP A 219 -16.51 -2.23 9.11
N PRO A 220 -15.27 -2.02 9.61
CA PRO A 220 -14.09 -2.63 9.02
C PRO A 220 -14.05 -4.13 9.25
N LEU A 221 -13.51 -4.86 8.27
CA LEU A 221 -13.21 -6.26 8.44
C LEU A 221 -12.10 -6.43 9.49
N PRO A 222 -12.30 -7.25 10.53
CA PRO A 222 -11.31 -7.41 11.59
C PRO A 222 -9.98 -7.96 11.07
N GLU A 223 -8.90 -7.69 11.79
CA GLU A 223 -7.59 -8.28 11.49
C GLU A 223 -7.62 -9.79 11.71
N ILE A 224 -7.27 -10.53 10.67
CA ILE A 224 -7.24 -11.99 10.72
C ILE A 224 -5.81 -12.44 11.04
N PRO A 225 -5.59 -13.21 12.11
CA PRO A 225 -4.26 -13.74 12.40
C PRO A 225 -3.71 -14.55 11.22
N MET A 226 -2.47 -14.27 10.79
CA MET A 226 -1.83 -14.95 9.66
C MET A 226 -1.88 -16.50 9.79
N ARG A 227 -1.80 -17.03 11.01
CA ARG A 227 -1.94 -18.46 11.28
C ARG A 227 -3.29 -19.01 10.84
N ALA A 228 -4.34 -18.19 10.90
CA ALA A 228 -5.67 -18.57 10.46
C ALA A 228 -5.82 -18.62 8.92
N LEU A 229 -4.93 -17.95 8.17
CA LEU A 229 -4.97 -17.86 6.70
C LEU A 229 -4.03 -18.87 6.01
N VAL A 230 -2.94 -19.30 6.64
CA VAL A 230 -1.79 -19.91 5.95
C VAL A 230 -1.63 -21.42 6.21
N ASP A 231 -2.33 -22.02 7.16
CA ASP A 231 -1.95 -23.39 7.58
C ASP A 231 -2.49 -24.51 6.68
N ARG A 232 -1.85 -24.68 5.50
CA ARG A 232 -2.02 -25.87 4.67
C ARG A 232 -1.15 -27.07 5.08
N ASN A 233 -0.06 -26.87 5.84
CA ASN A 233 0.96 -27.91 6.07
C ASN A 233 1.40 -28.11 7.52
N GLN A 234 0.96 -27.29 8.45
CA GLN A 234 1.23 -27.49 9.88
C GLN A 234 -0.12 -27.58 10.59
N GLY A 235 -0.69 -28.76 10.59
CA GLY A 235 -2.00 -29.01 11.20
C GLY A 235 -2.14 -28.29 12.54
N MET A 236 -3.36 -27.85 12.87
CA MET A 236 -3.74 -27.19 14.12
C MET A 236 -3.38 -27.98 15.40
N SER A 237 -2.50 -28.96 15.30
CA SER A 237 -2.02 -29.85 16.38
C SER A 237 -1.30 -29.11 17.51
N ASN A 238 -0.79 -27.90 17.27
CA ASN A 238 -0.05 -27.10 18.26
C ASN A 238 -0.79 -25.83 18.73
N VAL A 239 -2.06 -25.65 18.35
CA VAL A 239 -2.87 -24.50 18.77
C VAL A 239 -3.62 -24.83 20.05
N THR A 240 -3.48 -24.02 21.07
CA THR A 240 -4.20 -24.18 22.35
C THR A 240 -5.69 -23.97 22.16
N ASN A 241 -6.51 -24.51 23.07
CA ASN A 241 -7.97 -24.32 23.01
C ASN A 241 -8.35 -22.83 23.08
N ALA A 242 -7.62 -22.02 23.86
CA ALA A 242 -7.86 -20.59 23.96
C ALA A 242 -7.54 -19.85 22.64
N GLU A 243 -6.48 -20.24 21.94
CA GLU A 243 -6.16 -19.69 20.61
C GLU A 243 -7.21 -20.09 19.56
N ARG A 244 -7.70 -21.33 19.61
CA ARG A 244 -8.78 -21.79 18.73
C ARG A 244 -10.05 -20.98 18.92
N GLU A 245 -10.44 -20.76 20.19
CA GLU A 245 -11.61 -19.93 20.53
C GLU A 245 -11.45 -18.50 20.01
N SER A 246 -10.30 -17.88 20.25
CA SER A 246 -9.99 -16.53 19.75
C SER A 246 -10.05 -16.45 18.22
N ILE A 247 -9.46 -17.40 17.51
CA ILE A 247 -9.51 -17.47 16.04
C ILE A 247 -10.95 -17.65 15.57
N SER A 248 -11.73 -18.50 16.21
CA SER A 248 -13.13 -18.75 15.85
C SER A 248 -13.97 -17.47 15.99
N GLN A 249 -13.81 -16.73 17.09
CA GLN A 249 -14.51 -15.46 17.29
C GLN A 249 -14.17 -14.43 16.22
N VAL A 250 -12.90 -14.29 15.83
CA VAL A 250 -12.49 -13.38 14.76
C VAL A 250 -13.08 -13.79 13.40
N ILE A 251 -13.13 -15.08 13.10
CA ILE A 251 -13.74 -15.59 11.86
C ILE A 251 -15.25 -15.30 11.83
N LEU A 252 -15.95 -15.51 12.94
CA LEU A 252 -17.37 -15.21 13.06
C LEU A 252 -17.66 -13.72 12.87
N ALA A 253 -16.86 -12.86 13.51
CA ALA A 253 -16.96 -11.41 13.36
C ALA A 253 -16.70 -10.99 11.88
N ALA A 254 -15.68 -11.55 11.24
CA ALA A 254 -15.39 -11.29 9.84
C ALA A 254 -16.53 -11.73 8.91
N SER A 255 -17.12 -12.90 9.18
CA SER A 255 -18.26 -13.40 8.40
C SER A 255 -19.51 -12.53 8.57
N ALA A 256 -19.79 -12.04 9.77
CA ALA A 256 -20.88 -11.11 10.03
C ALA A 256 -20.69 -9.80 9.27
N THR A 257 -19.48 -9.23 9.30
CA THR A 257 -19.11 -8.04 8.51
C THR A 257 -19.29 -8.27 7.02
N LEU A 258 -18.80 -9.40 6.48
CA LEU A 258 -18.94 -9.71 5.05
C LEU A 258 -20.41 -9.92 4.64
N LYS A 259 -21.28 -10.46 5.51
CA LYS A 259 -22.72 -10.52 5.26
C LYS A 259 -23.32 -9.13 5.07
N THR A 260 -22.97 -8.18 5.95
CA THR A 260 -23.40 -6.78 5.82
C THR A 260 -22.91 -6.19 4.49
N TRP A 261 -21.68 -6.47 4.06
CA TRP A 261 -21.17 -5.97 2.77
C TRP A 261 -21.95 -6.54 1.58
N VAL A 262 -22.30 -7.83 1.64
CA VAL A 262 -23.18 -8.47 0.63
C VAL A 262 -24.56 -7.82 0.60
N GLU A 263 -25.15 -7.56 1.76
CA GLU A 263 -26.47 -6.90 1.85
C GLU A 263 -26.44 -5.48 1.26
N VAL A 264 -25.46 -4.68 1.63
CA VAL A 264 -25.28 -3.30 1.13
C VAL A 264 -25.07 -3.29 -0.38
N SER A 265 -24.33 -4.25 -0.93
CA SER A 265 -24.10 -4.34 -2.37
C SER A 265 -25.35 -4.62 -3.21
N GLN A 266 -26.47 -4.99 -2.56
CA GLN A 266 -27.76 -5.24 -3.23
C GLN A 266 -28.69 -4.02 -3.24
N TRP A 267 -28.27 -2.90 -2.62
CA TRP A 267 -29.13 -1.72 -2.50
C TRP A 267 -29.33 -0.94 -3.81
N ALA A 268 -28.42 -1.13 -4.79
CA ALA A 268 -28.52 -0.47 -6.08
C ALA A 268 -27.99 -1.36 -7.21
N ASP A 269 -28.44 -1.09 -8.43
CA ASP A 269 -27.82 -1.65 -9.64
C ASP A 269 -26.43 -1.06 -9.82
N TYR A 270 -25.49 -1.88 -10.29
CA TYR A 270 -24.12 -1.44 -10.44
C TYR A 270 -23.93 -0.53 -11.67
N PRO A 271 -23.25 0.63 -11.55
CA PRO A 271 -23.23 1.64 -12.62
C PRO A 271 -22.64 1.18 -13.95
N THR A 272 -21.74 0.21 -13.95
CA THR A 272 -21.14 -0.34 -15.18
C THR A 272 -22.06 -1.31 -15.92
N GLY A 273 -23.22 -1.65 -15.35
CA GLY A 273 -24.15 -2.63 -15.89
C GLY A 273 -23.76 -4.10 -15.63
N GLU A 274 -22.65 -4.35 -14.95
CA GLU A 274 -22.34 -5.70 -14.50
C GLU A 274 -23.19 -6.11 -13.28
N PRO A 275 -23.42 -7.40 -13.03
CA PRO A 275 -24.13 -7.85 -11.84
C PRO A 275 -23.46 -7.37 -10.56
N SER A 276 -24.20 -6.80 -9.60
CA SER A 276 -23.67 -6.28 -8.33
C SER A 276 -22.86 -7.32 -7.54
N LYS A 277 -23.21 -8.61 -7.66
CA LYS A 277 -22.42 -9.71 -7.08
C LYS A 277 -21.02 -9.80 -7.63
N ILE A 278 -20.84 -9.59 -8.93
CA ILE A 278 -19.52 -9.62 -9.59
C ILE A 278 -18.73 -8.39 -9.21
N ALA A 279 -19.36 -7.20 -9.24
CA ALA A 279 -18.73 -5.97 -8.81
C ALA A 279 -18.24 -6.03 -7.34
N LEU A 280 -19.08 -6.56 -6.44
CA LEU A 280 -18.68 -6.80 -5.04
C LEU A 280 -17.43 -7.69 -4.94
N GLN A 281 -17.41 -8.82 -5.62
CA GLN A 281 -16.28 -9.75 -5.54
C GLN A 281 -14.98 -9.12 -6.00
N ARG A 282 -15.01 -8.39 -7.12
CA ARG A 282 -13.85 -7.66 -7.62
C ARG A 282 -13.41 -6.58 -6.63
N THR A 283 -14.38 -5.91 -5.99
CA THR A 283 -14.10 -4.92 -4.94
C THR A 283 -13.39 -5.55 -3.74
N LEU A 284 -13.88 -6.71 -3.27
CA LEU A 284 -13.33 -7.41 -2.10
C LEU A 284 -11.87 -7.85 -2.27
N ILE A 285 -11.48 -8.22 -3.49
CA ILE A 285 -10.10 -8.64 -3.80
C ILE A 285 -9.29 -7.53 -4.48
N SER A 286 -9.84 -6.30 -4.59
CA SER A 286 -9.20 -5.18 -5.30
C SER A 286 -8.76 -5.59 -6.70
N ASP A 287 -9.60 -6.33 -7.41
CA ASP A 287 -9.38 -6.83 -8.78
C ASP A 287 -8.04 -7.57 -8.98
N LEU A 288 -7.60 -8.34 -7.98
CA LEU A 288 -6.36 -9.12 -8.06
C LEU A 288 -6.36 -10.05 -9.27
N PRO A 289 -5.27 -10.08 -10.09
CA PRO A 289 -5.18 -10.92 -11.29
C PRO A 289 -5.34 -12.40 -10.99
N GLU A 290 -4.85 -12.86 -9.84
CA GLU A 290 -4.97 -14.24 -9.38
C GLU A 290 -6.43 -14.64 -9.15
N GLY A 291 -7.32 -13.67 -8.88
CA GLY A 291 -8.75 -13.91 -8.72
C GLY A 291 -9.51 -14.06 -10.04
N ARG A 292 -9.01 -13.51 -11.15
CA ARG A 292 -9.76 -13.53 -12.42
C ARG A 292 -9.78 -14.89 -13.13
N SER A 293 -8.73 -15.68 -12.99
CA SER A 293 -8.59 -16.96 -13.70
C SER A 293 -9.00 -18.19 -12.90
N ILE A 294 -9.17 -18.06 -11.58
CA ILE A 294 -9.37 -19.19 -10.68
C ILE A 294 -10.85 -19.34 -10.27
N TYR A 295 -11.65 -18.26 -10.40
CA TYR A 295 -13.01 -18.22 -9.86
C TYR A 295 -14.05 -18.09 -10.97
N ASP A 296 -14.61 -19.23 -11.33
CA ASP A 296 -15.82 -19.33 -12.14
C ASP A 296 -17.06 -19.01 -11.28
N GLN A 297 -18.20 -18.92 -11.94
CA GLN A 297 -19.47 -18.61 -11.28
C GLN A 297 -19.82 -19.60 -10.15
N ALA A 298 -19.41 -20.86 -10.27
CA ALA A 298 -19.69 -21.88 -9.27
C ALA A 298 -18.86 -21.67 -7.99
N SER A 299 -17.60 -21.22 -8.12
CA SER A 299 -16.76 -20.82 -6.96
C SER A 299 -17.34 -19.63 -6.21
N ILE A 300 -17.93 -18.70 -6.94
CA ILE A 300 -18.62 -17.52 -6.45
C ILE A 300 -19.88 -17.89 -5.65
N GLU A 301 -20.70 -18.76 -6.22
CA GLU A 301 -21.89 -19.27 -5.54
C GLU A 301 -21.52 -20.08 -4.29
N ALA A 302 -20.46 -20.89 -4.37
CA ALA A 302 -19.92 -21.61 -3.22
C ALA A 302 -19.47 -20.66 -2.10
N TRP A 303 -18.81 -19.53 -2.43
CA TRP A 303 -18.44 -18.53 -1.46
C TRP A 303 -19.65 -17.84 -0.80
N HIS A 304 -20.69 -17.49 -1.59
CA HIS A 304 -21.93 -16.97 -1.02
C HIS A 304 -22.60 -17.95 -0.07
N ASN A 305 -22.58 -19.25 -0.40
CA ASN A 305 -23.08 -20.29 0.47
C ASN A 305 -22.28 -20.36 1.78
N ILE A 306 -20.95 -20.25 1.72
CA ILE A 306 -20.08 -20.17 2.91
C ILE A 306 -20.48 -19.01 3.82
N ILE A 307 -20.66 -17.82 3.27
CA ILE A 307 -21.04 -16.62 4.06
C ILE A 307 -22.44 -16.75 4.68
N ASN A 308 -23.35 -17.42 3.98
CA ASN A 308 -24.72 -17.63 4.46
C ASN A 308 -24.89 -18.85 5.39
N THR A 309 -23.85 -19.67 5.57
CA THR A 309 -23.89 -20.85 6.45
C THR A 309 -24.04 -20.43 7.92
N HIS A 310 -24.67 -21.28 8.72
CA HIS A 310 -24.85 -21.04 10.14
C HIS A 310 -23.49 -20.92 10.86
N GLU A 311 -23.40 -20.03 11.85
CA GLU A 311 -22.13 -19.65 12.50
C GLU A 311 -21.31 -20.82 13.03
N LEU A 312 -21.95 -21.80 13.67
CA LEU A 312 -21.28 -22.98 14.21
C LEU A 312 -20.72 -23.90 13.11
N ASP A 313 -21.48 -24.07 12.03
CA ASP A 313 -21.08 -24.90 10.90
C ASP A 313 -19.94 -24.25 10.10
N LEU A 314 -19.85 -22.93 10.12
CA LEU A 314 -18.80 -22.18 9.40
C LEU A 314 -17.40 -22.51 9.92
N VAL A 315 -17.22 -22.53 11.23
CA VAL A 315 -15.94 -22.82 11.89
C VAL A 315 -15.56 -24.28 11.67
N GLU A 316 -16.51 -25.21 11.86
CA GLU A 316 -16.29 -26.65 11.69
C GLU A 316 -16.02 -27.01 10.22
N ASN A 317 -16.79 -26.48 9.29
CA ASN A 317 -16.58 -26.66 7.86
C ASN A 317 -15.25 -26.08 7.37
N ARG A 318 -14.79 -24.96 7.91
CA ARG A 318 -13.47 -24.42 7.60
C ARG A 318 -12.35 -25.34 8.09
N LEU A 319 -12.44 -25.83 9.30
CA LEU A 319 -11.47 -26.79 9.86
C LEU A 319 -11.43 -28.08 9.04
N ASN A 320 -12.59 -28.55 8.59
CA ASN A 320 -12.72 -29.75 7.75
C ASN A 320 -12.22 -29.50 6.31
N ALA A 321 -12.53 -28.36 5.69
CA ALA A 321 -12.07 -28.00 4.34
C ALA A 321 -10.53 -27.87 4.25
N LEU A 322 -9.87 -27.49 5.33
CA LEU A 322 -8.41 -27.49 5.43
C LEU A 322 -7.81 -28.90 5.51
N GLN A 323 -8.60 -29.92 5.84
CA GLN A 323 -8.18 -31.34 5.94
C GLN A 323 -8.53 -32.18 4.71
N LEU A 324 -9.47 -31.71 3.86
CA LEU A 324 -9.97 -32.50 2.74
C LEU A 324 -9.12 -32.32 1.48
N SER A 325 -8.42 -33.37 1.09
CA SER A 325 -7.96 -33.63 -0.29
C SER A 325 -9.07 -34.31 -1.10
N ASP A 326 -10.26 -33.69 -1.17
CA ASP A 326 -11.38 -34.34 -1.88
C ASP A 326 -11.23 -34.15 -3.39
N THR A 327 -11.24 -35.26 -4.13
CA THR A 327 -11.07 -35.30 -5.59
C THR A 327 -12.41 -35.20 -6.34
N THR A 328 -13.54 -35.11 -5.64
CA THR A 328 -14.86 -34.93 -6.24
C THR A 328 -15.06 -33.53 -6.82
N VAL A 329 -15.98 -33.40 -7.78
CA VAL A 329 -16.30 -32.10 -8.40
C VAL A 329 -16.88 -31.13 -7.33
N GLU A 330 -17.76 -31.63 -6.47
CA GLU A 330 -18.36 -30.87 -5.36
C GLU A 330 -17.34 -30.47 -4.32
N GLY A 331 -16.41 -31.36 -3.96
CA GLY A 331 -15.29 -31.01 -3.06
C GLY A 331 -14.34 -29.97 -3.65
N ARG A 332 -14.14 -29.95 -4.97
CA ARG A 332 -13.35 -28.91 -5.65
C ARG A 332 -14.05 -27.54 -5.60
N TYR A 333 -15.35 -27.47 -5.82
CA TYR A 333 -16.08 -26.20 -5.72
C TYR A 333 -16.14 -25.67 -4.29
N ALA A 334 -16.36 -26.52 -3.30
CA ALA A 334 -16.25 -26.14 -1.90
C ALA A 334 -14.84 -25.64 -1.56
N SER A 335 -13.80 -26.34 -2.04
CA SER A 335 -12.39 -25.92 -1.88
C SER A 335 -12.08 -24.58 -2.55
N THR A 336 -12.61 -24.30 -3.75
CA THR A 336 -12.42 -23.03 -4.45
C THR A 336 -13.17 -21.88 -3.77
N GLY A 337 -14.39 -22.10 -3.26
CA GLY A 337 -15.13 -21.13 -2.45
C GLY A 337 -14.37 -20.73 -1.19
N TRP A 338 -13.76 -21.70 -0.48
CA TRP A 338 -12.91 -21.43 0.68
C TRP A 338 -11.58 -20.74 0.30
N MET A 339 -10.99 -21.07 -0.83
CA MET A 339 -9.81 -20.35 -1.33
C MET A 339 -10.14 -18.89 -1.61
N PHE A 340 -11.26 -18.61 -2.26
CA PHE A 340 -11.74 -17.25 -2.49
C PHE A 340 -12.01 -16.53 -1.17
N HIS A 341 -12.67 -17.17 -0.22
CA HIS A 341 -12.89 -16.63 1.12
C HIS A 341 -11.59 -16.21 1.81
N ASN A 342 -10.55 -17.03 1.75
CA ASN A 342 -9.24 -16.71 2.32
C ASN A 342 -8.58 -15.51 1.62
N ILE A 343 -8.72 -15.38 0.30
CA ILE A 343 -8.22 -14.21 -0.44
C ILE A 343 -8.99 -12.95 -0.04
N VAL A 344 -10.32 -13.03 0.07
CA VAL A 344 -11.15 -11.92 0.55
C VAL A 344 -10.70 -11.48 1.96
N LEU A 345 -10.54 -12.43 2.89
CA LEU A 345 -10.06 -12.11 4.23
C LEU A 345 -8.67 -11.44 4.20
N ALA A 346 -7.74 -11.98 3.41
CA ALA A 346 -6.40 -11.42 3.30
C ALA A 346 -6.38 -10.02 2.66
N SER A 347 -7.20 -9.81 1.63
CA SER A 347 -7.22 -8.55 0.85
C SER A 347 -8.04 -7.45 1.53
N SER A 348 -9.04 -7.81 2.31
CA SER A 348 -10.03 -6.87 2.88
C SER A 348 -9.89 -6.63 4.38
N GLN A 349 -9.04 -7.39 5.10
CA GLN A 349 -8.82 -7.14 6.54
C GLN A 349 -8.37 -5.70 6.78
N LYS A 350 -8.81 -5.11 7.90
CA LYS A 350 -8.58 -3.71 8.24
C LYS A 350 -9.06 -2.72 7.17
N LYS A 351 -10.05 -3.08 6.38
CA LYS A 351 -10.71 -2.18 5.44
C LYS A 351 -12.21 -2.14 5.74
N CYS A 352 -12.83 -0.99 5.52
CA CYS A 352 -14.27 -0.86 5.41
C CYS A 352 -14.69 -0.91 3.94
N PHE A 353 -15.87 -1.42 3.69
CA PHE A 353 -16.56 -1.30 2.40
C PHE A 353 -17.41 -0.03 2.42
N PHE A 354 -17.52 0.65 1.28
CA PHE A 354 -18.34 1.83 1.15
C PHE A 354 -19.11 1.86 -0.18
N LEU A 355 -20.19 2.59 -0.16
CA LEU A 355 -21.03 2.88 -1.31
C LEU A 355 -20.95 4.37 -1.62
N THR A 356 -20.86 4.71 -2.91
CA THR A 356 -20.88 6.09 -3.39
C THR A 356 -22.26 6.51 -3.85
N GLU A 357 -22.46 7.82 -4.03
CA GLU A 357 -23.72 8.42 -4.49
C GLU A 357 -24.15 7.89 -5.86
N ASN A 358 -23.21 7.66 -6.77
CA ASN A 358 -23.45 7.09 -8.08
C ASN A 358 -23.54 5.54 -8.08
N GLY A 359 -23.47 4.88 -6.91
CA GLY A 359 -23.65 3.44 -6.77
C GLY A 359 -22.38 2.61 -6.91
N TYR A 360 -21.19 3.22 -6.98
CA TYR A 360 -19.92 2.49 -7.03
C TYR A 360 -19.56 1.89 -5.68
N PHE A 361 -18.89 0.73 -5.70
CA PHE A 361 -18.37 0.04 -4.54
C PHE A 361 -16.90 0.32 -4.38
N GLY A 362 -16.47 0.58 -3.14
CA GLY A 362 -15.06 0.75 -2.82
C GLY A 362 -14.65 0.15 -1.48
N THR A 363 -13.35 0.04 -1.30
CA THR A 363 -12.75 -0.32 -0.02
C THR A 363 -11.70 0.70 0.39
N ALA A 364 -11.72 1.07 1.66
CA ALA A 364 -10.75 1.97 2.27
C ALA A 364 -10.13 1.32 3.53
N PRO A 365 -8.86 1.59 3.84
CA PRO A 365 -8.27 1.20 5.12
C PRO A 365 -9.03 1.79 6.31
N ASP A 366 -9.08 1.06 7.42
CA ASP A 366 -9.58 1.52 8.72
C ASP A 366 -8.76 0.81 9.82
N PRO A 367 -8.25 1.50 10.85
CA PRO A 367 -8.47 2.91 11.11
C PRO A 367 -7.66 3.85 10.20
N LEU A 368 -8.32 4.91 9.76
CA LEU A 368 -7.68 6.11 9.23
C LEU A 368 -7.46 7.10 10.39
N PRO A 369 -6.61 8.14 10.24
CA PRO A 369 -6.49 9.21 11.24
C PRO A 369 -7.84 9.82 11.63
N THR A 370 -8.73 9.85 10.65
CA THR A 370 -10.16 10.15 10.81
C THR A 370 -10.94 9.12 9.99
N SER A 371 -11.75 8.30 10.65
CA SER A 371 -12.56 7.27 9.98
C SER A 371 -13.33 7.82 8.80
N LEU A 372 -13.38 7.06 7.69
CA LEU A 372 -14.23 7.35 6.53
C LEU A 372 -15.67 7.65 6.97
N GLN A 373 -16.29 8.66 6.38
CA GLN A 373 -17.67 9.03 6.69
C GLN A 373 -18.44 9.49 5.45
N PRO A 374 -19.78 9.43 5.48
CA PRO A 374 -20.60 10.03 4.46
C PRO A 374 -20.24 11.51 4.24
N GLY A 375 -20.19 11.93 2.98
CA GLY A 375 -19.73 13.26 2.55
C GLY A 375 -18.29 13.34 2.10
N ASP A 376 -17.43 12.35 2.43
CA ASP A 376 -16.08 12.27 1.88
C ASP A 376 -16.12 12.10 0.36
N LYS A 377 -15.17 12.72 -0.34
CA LYS A 377 -15.13 12.81 -1.80
C LYS A 377 -14.14 11.83 -2.40
N ILE A 378 -14.51 11.27 -3.54
CA ILE A 378 -13.63 10.49 -4.40
C ILE A 378 -13.14 11.39 -5.52
N ALA A 379 -11.80 11.56 -5.63
CA ALA A 379 -11.20 12.39 -6.67
C ALA A 379 -10.20 11.58 -7.51
N ILE A 380 -10.23 11.78 -8.83
CA ILE A 380 -9.20 11.31 -9.75
C ILE A 380 -8.26 12.48 -10.01
N ILE A 381 -6.97 12.26 -9.68
CA ILE A 381 -5.92 13.27 -9.84
C ILE A 381 -5.08 12.92 -11.06
N SER A 382 -4.80 13.89 -11.91
CA SER A 382 -3.94 13.71 -13.08
C SER A 382 -2.56 13.19 -12.67
N GLY A 383 -2.13 12.08 -13.27
CA GLY A 383 -0.84 11.43 -12.99
C GLY A 383 -0.81 10.55 -11.75
N LEU A 384 -1.96 10.30 -11.11
CA LEU A 384 -2.07 9.29 -10.07
C LEU A 384 -2.85 8.06 -10.56
N GLU A 385 -2.38 6.90 -10.16
CA GLU A 385 -2.92 5.60 -10.58
C GLU A 385 -4.18 5.20 -9.83
N MET A 386 -4.36 5.72 -8.61
CA MET A 386 -5.51 5.41 -7.76
C MET A 386 -6.27 6.67 -7.39
N PRO A 387 -7.60 6.60 -7.27
CA PRO A 387 -8.39 7.69 -6.74
C PRO A 387 -8.01 8.04 -5.31
N LEU A 388 -8.14 9.31 -4.96
CA LEU A 388 -7.94 9.82 -3.61
C LEU A 388 -9.28 9.94 -2.88
N LEU A 389 -9.27 9.64 -1.58
CA LEU A 389 -10.34 9.91 -0.65
C LEU A 389 -10.03 11.21 0.08
N LEU A 390 -10.93 12.18 -0.05
CA LEU A 390 -10.75 13.54 0.39
C LEU A 390 -11.89 13.97 1.30
N ARG A 391 -11.57 14.64 2.41
CA ARG A 391 -12.58 15.27 3.27
C ARG A 391 -12.61 16.77 3.02
N PRO A 392 -13.75 17.33 2.61
CA PRO A 392 -13.88 18.78 2.49
C PRO A 392 -13.72 19.46 3.85
N VAL A 393 -12.92 20.53 3.87
CA VAL A 393 -12.79 21.44 5.02
C VAL A 393 -13.84 22.55 4.87
N GLU A 394 -14.14 23.25 5.98
CA GLU A 394 -15.09 24.37 5.96
C GLU A 394 -14.80 25.36 4.81
N GLY A 395 -15.85 25.69 4.03
CA GLY A 395 -15.73 26.52 2.83
C GLY A 395 -15.67 25.74 1.51
N GLY A 396 -15.41 24.41 1.54
CA GLY A 396 -15.56 23.50 0.39
C GLY A 396 -14.47 23.57 -0.69
N TYR A 397 -13.45 24.43 -0.52
CA TYR A 397 -12.35 24.59 -1.50
C TYR A 397 -11.06 23.89 -1.09
N LEU A 398 -10.95 23.49 0.17
CA LEU A 398 -9.78 22.81 0.73
C LEU A 398 -10.18 21.39 1.16
N TYR A 399 -9.22 20.48 1.07
CA TYR A 399 -9.44 19.08 1.42
C TYR A 399 -8.36 18.55 2.34
N LEU A 400 -8.76 17.72 3.29
CA LEU A 400 -7.85 16.80 3.96
C LEU A 400 -7.69 15.57 3.09
N PHE A 401 -6.49 15.19 2.78
CA PHE A 401 -6.19 13.91 2.15
C PHE A 401 -6.29 12.81 3.22
N LEU A 402 -7.21 11.86 3.04
CA LEU A 402 -7.41 10.76 3.96
C LEU A 402 -6.56 9.54 3.57
N THR A 403 -6.71 9.09 2.32
CA THR A 403 -5.98 7.94 1.76
C THR A 403 -6.23 7.83 0.26
N HIS A 404 -5.55 6.90 -0.39
CA HIS A 404 -5.98 6.38 -1.70
C HIS A 404 -6.92 5.19 -1.50
N VAL A 405 -7.83 4.98 -2.44
CA VAL A 405 -8.89 3.97 -2.33
C VAL A 405 -9.00 3.12 -3.59
N TYR A 406 -9.46 1.89 -3.42
CA TYR A 406 -9.95 1.09 -4.52
C TYR A 406 -11.44 1.36 -4.71
N VAL A 407 -11.85 1.74 -5.91
CA VAL A 407 -13.27 1.90 -6.30
C VAL A 407 -13.47 1.14 -7.60
N HIS A 408 -14.25 0.07 -7.56
CA HIS A 408 -14.44 -0.77 -8.73
C HIS A 408 -15.11 0.01 -9.87
N GLY A 409 -14.63 -0.17 -11.10
CA GLY A 409 -15.17 0.50 -12.30
C GLY A 409 -14.58 1.89 -12.61
N ILE A 410 -13.59 2.37 -11.80
CA ILE A 410 -12.89 3.63 -12.10
C ILE A 410 -11.37 3.50 -11.98
N MET A 411 -10.85 2.29 -11.82
CA MET A 411 -9.43 2.03 -11.54
C MET A 411 -8.53 2.00 -12.78
N HIS A 412 -9.10 1.88 -13.98
CA HIS A 412 -8.36 1.69 -15.23
C HIS A 412 -8.61 2.80 -16.26
N GLY A 413 -9.02 3.99 -15.81
CA GLY A 413 -9.25 5.16 -16.65
C GLY A 413 -10.64 5.21 -17.27
N GLU A 414 -11.58 4.43 -16.76
CA GLU A 414 -12.95 4.36 -17.28
C GLU A 414 -13.64 5.73 -17.30
N MET A 415 -13.38 6.58 -16.30
CA MET A 415 -13.93 7.94 -16.22
C MET A 415 -13.02 8.99 -16.86
N TRP A 416 -11.74 8.69 -17.11
CA TRP A 416 -10.76 9.69 -17.49
C TRP A 416 -11.09 10.44 -18.78
N SER A 417 -11.57 9.72 -19.79
CA SER A 417 -11.95 10.34 -21.08
C SER A 417 -13.05 11.39 -20.95
N ALA A 418 -13.92 11.26 -19.96
CA ALA A 418 -15.03 12.19 -19.72
C ALA A 418 -14.61 13.42 -18.90
N ILE A 419 -13.57 13.30 -18.04
CA ILE A 419 -13.19 14.35 -17.11
C ILE A 419 -11.92 15.11 -17.49
N LYS A 420 -11.04 14.55 -18.33
CA LYS A 420 -9.69 15.09 -18.62
C LYS A 420 -9.68 16.53 -19.15
N ASP A 421 -10.74 16.96 -19.80
CA ASP A 421 -10.87 18.30 -20.37
C ASP A 421 -11.59 19.29 -19.43
N ASP A 422 -12.01 18.82 -18.23
CA ASP A 422 -12.74 19.58 -17.20
C ASP A 422 -12.12 19.37 -15.80
N LEU A 423 -10.79 19.41 -15.75
CA LEU A 423 -10.07 19.29 -14.49
C LEU A 423 -10.13 20.59 -13.68
N GLU A 424 -10.13 20.46 -12.37
CA GLU A 424 -10.17 21.56 -11.42
C GLU A 424 -8.98 21.50 -10.45
N GLU A 425 -8.74 22.59 -9.72
CA GLU A 425 -7.73 22.63 -8.68
C GLU A 425 -8.25 21.93 -7.41
N ILE A 426 -7.54 20.91 -6.98
CA ILE A 426 -7.78 20.17 -5.73
C ILE A 426 -6.70 20.58 -4.73
N ALA A 427 -7.07 21.34 -3.72
CA ALA A 427 -6.14 21.90 -2.73
C ALA A 427 -6.11 21.05 -1.46
N LEU A 428 -4.97 20.38 -1.17
CA LEU A 428 -4.75 19.53 0.00
C LEU A 428 -4.02 20.32 1.10
N VAL A 429 -4.60 20.32 2.32
CA VAL A 429 -4.07 21.01 3.50
C VAL A 429 -3.56 20.07 4.58
#